data_7403c6c46bd6e94d1dff2a8d15e87ab1
#
_entry.id   7403c6c46bd6e94d1dff2a8d15e87ab1
#
_cell.length_a   1.000
_cell.length_b   1.000
_cell.length_c   1.000
_cell.angle_alpha   90.00
_cell.angle_beta   90.00
_cell.angle_gamma   90.00
#
_symmetry.space_group_name_H-M   'P 1'
#
loop_
_entity.id
_entity.type
_entity.pdbx_description
1 polymer ?
#
loop_
_entity_poly.entity_id
_entity_poly.type
_entity_poly.pdbx_seq_one_letter_code
_entity_poly.pdbx_strand_id
1 'polypeptide(L)'
;MSQSISSNNRAQPEASSSQNQPELYQKIATSLGCHQGFDVQVIQRLWGGYGELVRLVFSQEGHAELKSVIVKHVALPDKAEHPKGWNTKLSHQRKVHSYQVETAWYQSFTQQWDERCPVPVGLHCEQQENEWLIVMQDLAEIGFPLISQFDVLAASDDLATKETQLERASGYTLEEQKQLDACLKWLANFHAKHIHIDQEKSASLWEIGTYWHLDTRPDEFNALADLPLKNQAQHIDRLLRECPYPTLVHGDAKLANFCFDSESQNAAAVDFQYVGLGCAMKDVALFMSSAVRPQDCAELESQMLETYFRYLEDALTYYQPQLSFDEIEAAWRPMFYVAWADFQRFVKGWSPEHWKINPYTEQLTQTVIEQLENSEYIASYLQTK
;
A
#
# COMPACT_ATOMS: atom_id res chain seq x y z
N MET A 1 -25.38 -37.33 -24.64
CA MET A 1 -26.44 -36.30 -24.80
C MET A 1 -25.90 -35.05 -24.19
N SER A 2 -25.49 -34.14 -25.06
CA SER A 2 -24.89 -32.85 -24.72
C SER A 2 -25.97 -31.90 -24.25
N GLN A 3 -25.74 -31.18 -23.13
CA GLN A 3 -26.48 -29.95 -22.85
C GLN A 3 -25.48 -28.82 -22.63
N SER A 4 -25.51 -27.92 -23.58
CA SER A 4 -24.84 -26.63 -23.61
C SER A 4 -25.41 -25.72 -22.53
N ILE A 5 -24.53 -25.14 -21.69
CA ILE A 5 -24.90 -24.08 -20.77
C ILE A 5 -24.59 -22.75 -21.45
N SER A 6 -25.64 -22.01 -21.73
CA SER A 6 -25.63 -20.70 -22.36
C SER A 6 -25.03 -19.65 -21.40
N SER A 7 -24.10 -18.87 -21.94
CA SER A 7 -23.55 -17.66 -21.36
C SER A 7 -24.64 -16.58 -21.18
N ASN A 8 -25.00 -16.29 -19.95
CA ASN A 8 -25.82 -15.12 -19.62
C ASN A 8 -24.95 -13.86 -19.63
N ASN A 9 -25.03 -13.09 -20.70
CA ASN A 9 -24.63 -11.68 -20.75
C ASN A 9 -25.53 -10.89 -19.80
N ARG A 10 -25.06 -10.58 -18.60
CA ARG A 10 -25.67 -9.53 -17.76
C ARG A 10 -25.18 -8.18 -18.26
N ALA A 11 -26.09 -7.39 -18.82
CA ALA A 11 -25.88 -5.99 -19.13
C ALA A 11 -25.39 -5.24 -17.89
N GLN A 12 -24.26 -4.54 -18.02
CA GLN A 12 -23.77 -3.61 -17.01
C GLN A 12 -24.69 -2.37 -17.00
N PRO A 13 -25.03 -1.80 -15.84
CA PRO A 13 -25.74 -0.53 -15.79
C PRO A 13 -24.82 0.56 -16.31
N GLU A 14 -25.27 1.29 -17.32
CA GLU A 14 -24.64 2.51 -17.82
C GLU A 14 -24.67 3.57 -16.72
N ALA A 15 -23.48 3.94 -16.21
CA ALA A 15 -23.34 5.00 -15.22
C ALA A 15 -23.52 6.37 -15.86
N SER A 16 -24.40 7.18 -15.31
CA SER A 16 -24.73 8.55 -15.75
C SER A 16 -23.62 9.59 -15.55
N SER A 17 -22.39 9.19 -15.20
CA SER A 17 -21.26 10.10 -14.95
C SER A 17 -20.40 10.45 -16.17
N SER A 18 -20.66 9.86 -17.34
CA SER A 18 -19.76 9.97 -18.50
C SER A 18 -19.85 11.25 -19.32
N GLN A 19 -20.81 12.15 -19.05
CA GLN A 19 -20.99 13.36 -19.88
C GLN A 19 -20.10 14.54 -19.50
N ASN A 20 -19.61 14.63 -18.25
CA ASN A 20 -18.78 15.77 -17.78
C ASN A 20 -17.27 15.51 -17.82
N GLN A 21 -16.82 14.29 -18.04
CA GLN A 21 -15.39 13.94 -18.00
C GLN A 21 -14.53 14.68 -19.04
N PRO A 22 -14.92 14.82 -20.31
CA PRO A 22 -14.12 15.56 -21.29
C PRO A 22 -13.90 17.03 -20.92
N GLU A 23 -14.92 17.68 -20.32
CA GLU A 23 -14.82 19.07 -19.88
C GLU A 23 -13.89 19.21 -18.66
N LEU A 24 -13.92 18.25 -17.73
CA LEU A 24 -13.01 18.19 -16.59
C LEU A 24 -11.55 18.09 -17.05
N TYR A 25 -11.25 17.16 -17.94
CA TYR A 25 -9.89 16.97 -18.44
C TYR A 25 -9.39 18.17 -19.26
N GLN A 26 -10.29 18.83 -20.00
CA GLN A 26 -9.96 20.08 -20.69
C GLN A 26 -9.63 21.20 -19.71
N LYS A 27 -10.34 21.33 -18.59
CA LYS A 27 -10.03 22.30 -17.54
C LYS A 27 -8.67 22.03 -16.91
N ILE A 28 -8.37 20.75 -16.61
CA ILE A 28 -7.07 20.34 -16.07
C ILE A 28 -5.95 20.70 -17.05
N ALA A 29 -6.06 20.29 -18.31
CA ALA A 29 -5.07 20.62 -19.34
C ALA A 29 -4.82 22.11 -19.44
N THR A 30 -5.90 22.90 -19.46
CA THR A 30 -5.84 24.38 -19.52
C THR A 30 -5.13 24.97 -18.28
N SER A 31 -5.44 24.50 -17.07
CA SER A 31 -4.83 24.97 -15.82
C SER A 31 -3.32 24.68 -15.75
N LEU A 32 -2.89 23.61 -16.41
CA LEU A 32 -1.48 23.21 -16.52
C LEU A 32 -0.76 23.88 -17.70
N GLY A 33 -1.42 24.80 -18.44
CA GLY A 33 -0.84 25.48 -19.60
C GLY A 33 -0.79 24.63 -20.88
N CYS A 34 -1.46 23.48 -20.92
CA CYS A 34 -1.50 22.57 -22.06
C CYS A 34 -2.74 22.83 -22.90
N HIS A 35 -2.63 23.71 -23.91
CA HIS A 35 -3.76 24.19 -24.71
C HIS A 35 -3.94 23.47 -26.06
N GLN A 36 -3.01 22.62 -26.49
CA GLN A 36 -2.98 22.07 -27.85
C GLN A 36 -3.70 20.72 -28.00
N GLY A 37 -4.37 20.26 -26.94
CA GLY A 37 -5.07 18.98 -26.90
C GLY A 37 -4.33 17.92 -26.10
N PHE A 38 -5.02 16.83 -25.83
CA PHE A 38 -4.52 15.69 -25.07
C PHE A 38 -5.24 14.41 -25.46
N ASP A 39 -4.59 13.29 -25.24
CA ASP A 39 -5.17 11.95 -25.30
C ASP A 39 -5.42 11.44 -23.87
N VAL A 40 -6.52 10.69 -23.69
CA VAL A 40 -6.89 10.08 -22.40
C VAL A 40 -6.62 8.59 -22.45
N GLN A 41 -5.76 8.12 -21.57
CA GLN A 41 -5.46 6.70 -21.38
C GLN A 41 -6.00 6.25 -20.03
N VAL A 42 -7.03 5.41 -20.02
CA VAL A 42 -7.57 4.83 -18.79
C VAL A 42 -6.57 3.79 -18.25
N ILE A 43 -5.99 4.06 -17.09
CA ILE A 43 -5.07 3.15 -16.39
C ILE A 43 -5.89 2.12 -15.62
N GLN A 44 -6.87 2.60 -14.83
CA GLN A 44 -7.65 1.74 -13.95
C GLN A 44 -9.02 2.34 -13.67
N ARG A 45 -10.06 1.50 -13.66
CA ARG A 45 -11.33 1.84 -13.03
C ARG A 45 -11.25 1.55 -11.55
N LEU A 46 -11.62 2.53 -10.72
CA LEU A 46 -11.52 2.40 -9.28
C LEU A 46 -12.56 1.42 -8.74
N TRP A 47 -12.20 0.80 -7.63
CA TRP A 47 -13.02 -0.23 -7.00
C TRP A 47 -14.42 0.29 -6.64
N GLY A 48 -15.45 -0.50 -6.93
CA GLY A 48 -16.85 -0.10 -6.71
C GLY A 48 -17.45 0.80 -7.78
N GLY A 49 -16.71 1.12 -8.86
CA GLY A 49 -17.19 2.02 -9.92
C GLY A 49 -17.23 3.50 -9.50
N TYR A 50 -16.52 3.86 -8.44
CA TYR A 50 -16.53 5.23 -7.88
C TYR A 50 -15.65 6.22 -8.64
N GLY A 51 -15.06 5.83 -9.76
CA GLY A 51 -14.23 6.72 -10.56
C GLY A 51 -13.14 5.99 -11.32
N GLU A 52 -12.16 6.75 -11.78
CA GLU A 52 -11.08 6.22 -12.61
C GLU A 52 -9.74 6.90 -12.32
N LEU A 53 -8.68 6.19 -12.67
CA LEU A 53 -7.32 6.67 -12.77
C LEU A 53 -6.97 6.73 -14.25
N VAL A 54 -6.61 7.92 -14.73
CA VAL A 54 -6.28 8.13 -16.15
C VAL A 54 -4.92 8.81 -16.28
N ARG A 55 -4.26 8.58 -17.41
CA ARG A 55 -3.14 9.38 -17.88
C ARG A 55 -3.63 10.34 -18.94
N LEU A 56 -3.40 11.64 -18.76
CA LEU A 56 -3.57 12.64 -19.81
C LEU A 56 -2.22 12.83 -20.50
N VAL A 57 -2.13 12.50 -21.77
CA VAL A 57 -0.92 12.68 -22.60
C VAL A 57 -1.13 13.92 -23.45
N PHE A 58 -0.32 14.94 -23.23
CA PHE A 58 -0.45 16.23 -23.92
C PHE A 58 0.18 16.20 -25.32
N SER A 59 -0.54 16.80 -26.28
CA SER A 59 -0.01 16.97 -27.63
C SER A 59 1.17 17.93 -27.61
N GLN A 60 2.32 17.50 -28.12
CA GLN A 60 3.54 18.30 -28.12
C GLN A 60 3.68 19.06 -29.44
N GLU A 61 3.41 20.38 -29.41
CA GLU A 61 4.03 21.33 -30.36
C GLU A 61 4.64 22.45 -29.54
N GLY A 62 5.96 22.55 -29.54
CA GLY A 62 6.72 23.55 -28.80
C GLY A 62 7.34 23.02 -27.50
N HIS A 63 7.94 23.90 -26.71
CA HIS A 63 8.69 23.60 -25.48
C HIS A 63 7.77 23.32 -24.24
N ALA A 64 6.75 22.49 -24.38
CA ALA A 64 5.96 22.07 -23.22
C ALA A 64 6.83 21.15 -22.34
N GLU A 65 7.17 21.59 -21.13
CA GLU A 65 7.95 20.82 -20.16
C GLU A 65 7.20 19.57 -19.67
N LEU A 66 5.86 19.58 -19.72
CA LEU A 66 4.99 18.53 -19.19
C LEU A 66 4.42 17.68 -20.33
N LYS A 67 4.77 16.40 -20.37
CA LYS A 67 4.31 15.46 -21.42
C LYS A 67 3.03 14.74 -21.02
N SER A 68 2.90 14.35 -19.76
CA SER A 68 1.71 13.69 -19.23
C SER A 68 1.51 13.95 -17.74
N VAL A 69 0.28 13.72 -17.27
CA VAL A 69 -0.07 13.72 -15.85
C VAL A 69 -0.99 12.56 -15.55
N ILE A 70 -1.01 12.15 -14.29
CA ILE A 70 -1.97 11.18 -13.79
C ILE A 70 -3.11 11.92 -13.11
N VAL A 71 -4.33 11.56 -13.44
CA VAL A 71 -5.55 12.11 -12.83
C VAL A 71 -6.32 10.99 -12.15
N LYS A 72 -6.53 11.11 -10.85
CA LYS A 72 -7.43 10.27 -10.07
C LYS A 72 -8.69 11.06 -9.81
N HIS A 73 -9.78 10.64 -10.42
CA HIS A 73 -11.09 11.26 -10.27
C HIS A 73 -12.03 10.27 -9.59
N VAL A 74 -12.58 10.68 -8.47
CA VAL A 74 -13.49 9.88 -7.64
C VAL A 74 -14.78 10.64 -7.47
N ALA A 75 -15.91 10.01 -7.79
CA ALA A 75 -17.25 10.53 -7.53
C ALA A 75 -18.08 9.43 -6.87
N LEU A 76 -18.42 9.61 -5.59
CA LEU A 76 -19.21 8.63 -4.86
C LEU A 76 -20.70 8.77 -5.25
N PRO A 77 -21.38 7.68 -5.60
CA PRO A 77 -22.82 7.70 -5.85
C PRO A 77 -23.58 7.95 -4.54
N ASP A 78 -24.72 8.62 -4.63
CA ASP A 78 -25.60 8.90 -3.49
C ASP A 78 -26.08 7.63 -2.75
N LYS A 79 -26.10 6.49 -3.43
CA LYS A 79 -26.41 5.17 -2.88
C LYS A 79 -25.35 4.17 -3.32
N ALA A 80 -24.38 3.93 -2.46
CA ALA A 80 -23.33 2.96 -2.71
C ALA A 80 -23.84 1.52 -2.49
N GLU A 81 -23.88 0.71 -3.55
CA GLU A 81 -24.02 -0.74 -3.44
C GLU A 81 -22.64 -1.38 -3.42
N HIS A 82 -22.22 -1.92 -2.27
CA HIS A 82 -20.95 -2.59 -2.14
C HIS A 82 -21.03 -3.98 -2.81
N PRO A 83 -20.07 -4.36 -3.70
CA PRO A 83 -20.09 -5.63 -4.45
C PRO A 83 -20.18 -6.89 -3.58
N LYS A 84 -19.71 -6.83 -2.33
CA LYS A 84 -19.77 -7.93 -1.34
C LYS A 84 -20.86 -7.76 -0.27
N GLY A 85 -21.80 -6.82 -0.45
CA GLY A 85 -22.91 -6.61 0.50
C GLY A 85 -22.53 -5.95 1.83
N TRP A 86 -21.31 -5.46 1.97
CA TRP A 86 -20.81 -4.79 3.19
C TRP A 86 -21.13 -3.29 3.15
N ASN A 87 -22.42 -2.98 2.98
CA ASN A 87 -22.96 -1.62 2.86
C ASN A 87 -23.18 -0.99 4.23
N THR A 88 -22.22 -1.07 5.13
CA THR A 88 -22.35 -0.40 6.41
C THR A 88 -22.00 1.09 6.29
N LYS A 89 -22.67 1.92 7.11
CA LYS A 89 -22.34 3.35 7.21
C LYS A 89 -20.86 3.56 7.51
N LEU A 90 -20.26 2.68 8.31
CA LEU A 90 -18.85 2.73 8.68
C LEU A 90 -17.93 2.44 7.49
N SER A 91 -18.27 1.46 6.65
CA SER A 91 -17.50 1.16 5.43
C SER A 91 -17.48 2.34 4.46
N HIS A 92 -18.63 3.03 4.29
CA HIS A 92 -18.71 4.24 3.49
C HIS A 92 -17.89 5.39 4.09
N GLN A 93 -18.03 5.66 5.39
CA GLN A 93 -17.26 6.70 6.08
C GLN A 93 -15.74 6.46 5.98
N ARG A 94 -15.29 5.22 6.16
CA ARG A 94 -13.89 4.85 5.97
C ARG A 94 -13.41 5.13 4.54
N LYS A 95 -14.25 4.85 3.53
CA LYS A 95 -13.90 5.10 2.14
C LYS A 95 -13.80 6.60 1.84
N VAL A 96 -14.76 7.39 2.31
CA VAL A 96 -14.71 8.86 2.22
C VAL A 96 -13.43 9.39 2.87
N HIS A 97 -13.16 8.95 4.09
CA HIS A 97 -11.98 9.40 4.82
C HIS A 97 -10.66 9.01 4.11
N SER A 98 -10.61 7.82 3.48
CA SER A 98 -9.41 7.43 2.73
C SER A 98 -9.10 8.35 1.55
N TYR A 99 -10.12 8.89 0.86
CA TYR A 99 -9.92 9.88 -0.20
C TYR A 99 -9.53 11.26 0.35
N GLN A 100 -10.07 11.66 1.50
CA GLN A 100 -9.65 12.89 2.18
C GLN A 100 -8.18 12.84 2.58
N VAL A 101 -7.75 11.72 3.16
CA VAL A 101 -6.35 11.49 3.53
C VAL A 101 -5.43 11.52 2.31
N GLU A 102 -5.79 10.83 1.24
CA GLU A 102 -4.98 10.84 0.01
C GLU A 102 -4.87 12.23 -0.60
N THR A 103 -5.98 12.99 -0.61
CA THR A 103 -5.97 14.38 -1.07
C THR A 103 -5.05 15.24 -0.20
N ALA A 104 -5.15 15.14 1.12
CA ALA A 104 -4.29 15.87 2.05
C ALA A 104 -2.80 15.49 1.88
N TRP A 105 -2.50 14.21 1.61
CA TRP A 105 -1.16 13.74 1.32
C TRP A 105 -0.57 14.46 0.10
N TYR A 106 -1.26 14.43 -1.04
CA TYR A 106 -0.77 15.07 -2.25
C TYR A 106 -0.74 16.60 -2.16
N GLN A 107 -1.60 17.22 -1.36
CA GLN A 107 -1.58 18.66 -1.14
C GLN A 107 -0.41 19.14 -0.27
N SER A 108 -0.01 18.37 0.73
CA SER A 108 0.84 18.89 1.82
C SER A 108 2.17 18.16 2.01
N PHE A 109 2.31 16.91 1.54
CA PHE A 109 3.48 16.09 1.84
C PHE A 109 4.38 15.81 0.62
N THR A 110 3.90 16.06 -0.60
CA THR A 110 4.61 15.69 -1.83
C THR A 110 5.21 16.89 -2.56
N GLN A 111 5.21 18.06 -1.95
CA GLN A 111 5.65 19.31 -2.60
C GLN A 111 7.17 19.39 -2.81
N GLN A 112 7.93 18.55 -2.13
CA GLN A 112 9.38 18.45 -2.27
C GLN A 112 9.75 17.04 -2.73
N TRP A 113 10.43 16.98 -3.86
CA TRP A 113 11.00 15.73 -4.37
C TRP A 113 12.06 15.19 -3.43
N ASP A 114 12.04 13.87 -3.19
CA ASP A 114 13.04 13.17 -2.40
C ASP A 114 13.51 11.94 -3.18
N GLU A 115 14.76 11.94 -3.59
CA GLU A 115 15.37 10.88 -4.40
C GLU A 115 15.45 9.54 -3.66
N ARG A 116 15.46 9.55 -2.32
CA ARG A 116 15.58 8.35 -1.51
C ARG A 116 14.26 7.62 -1.30
N CYS A 117 13.15 8.36 -1.28
CA CYS A 117 11.80 7.80 -1.20
C CYS A 117 10.84 8.58 -2.12
N PRO A 118 11.01 8.43 -3.45
CA PRO A 118 10.23 9.15 -4.45
C PRO A 118 8.72 8.87 -4.33
N VAL A 119 7.94 9.93 -4.50
CA VAL A 119 6.48 9.90 -4.62
C VAL A 119 6.07 10.91 -5.70
N PRO A 120 4.94 10.73 -6.42
CA PRO A 120 4.52 11.73 -7.39
C PRO A 120 4.17 13.04 -6.69
N VAL A 121 4.60 14.17 -7.25
CA VAL A 121 4.22 15.50 -6.78
C VAL A 121 2.75 15.75 -7.08
N GLY A 122 1.98 16.22 -6.09
CA GLY A 122 0.62 16.69 -6.28
C GLY A 122 0.61 18.03 -7.00
N LEU A 123 0.03 18.08 -8.20
CA LEU A 123 -0.03 19.27 -9.05
C LEU A 123 -1.31 20.08 -8.81
N HIS A 124 -2.42 19.39 -8.58
CA HIS A 124 -3.69 20.01 -8.23
C HIS A 124 -4.56 19.00 -7.47
N CYS A 125 -5.19 19.44 -6.41
CA CYS A 125 -6.14 18.64 -5.64
C CYS A 125 -7.38 19.48 -5.35
N GLU A 126 -8.55 18.91 -5.59
CA GLU A 126 -9.84 19.54 -5.33
C GLU A 126 -10.78 18.52 -4.68
N GLN A 127 -11.60 19.02 -3.74
CA GLN A 127 -12.66 18.25 -3.11
C GLN A 127 -13.95 19.05 -3.14
N GLN A 128 -15.02 18.47 -3.67
CA GLN A 128 -16.37 19.04 -3.68
C GLN A 128 -17.35 17.97 -3.22
N GLU A 129 -18.04 18.19 -2.10
CA GLU A 129 -19.01 17.22 -1.54
C GLU A 129 -18.48 15.77 -1.51
N ASN A 130 -18.98 14.91 -2.41
CA ASN A 130 -18.61 13.50 -2.55
C ASN A 130 -17.68 13.25 -3.74
N GLU A 131 -16.98 14.26 -4.21
CA GLU A 131 -16.10 14.21 -5.38
C GLU A 131 -14.68 14.64 -5.00
N TRP A 132 -13.67 13.88 -5.42
CA TRP A 132 -12.25 14.13 -5.21
C TRP A 132 -11.53 14.09 -6.56
N LEU A 133 -10.74 15.12 -6.80
CA LEU A 133 -9.87 15.22 -7.96
C LEU A 133 -8.43 15.37 -7.47
N ILE A 134 -7.56 14.46 -7.87
CA ILE A 134 -6.13 14.53 -7.61
C ILE A 134 -5.41 14.47 -8.95
N VAL A 135 -4.70 15.53 -9.29
CA VAL A 135 -3.80 15.59 -10.44
C VAL A 135 -2.37 15.52 -9.93
N MET A 136 -1.62 14.54 -10.38
CA MET A 136 -0.27 14.29 -9.91
C MET A 136 0.69 14.07 -11.08
N GLN A 137 1.97 14.22 -10.78
CA GLN A 137 3.05 13.97 -11.71
C GLN A 137 3.00 12.52 -12.20
N ASP A 138 3.28 12.31 -13.49
CA ASP A 138 3.43 10.97 -14.05
C ASP A 138 4.83 10.44 -13.74
N LEU A 139 4.90 9.40 -12.92
CA LEU A 139 6.16 8.78 -12.53
C LEU A 139 6.95 8.24 -13.73
N ALA A 140 6.27 7.82 -14.79
CA ALA A 140 6.96 7.37 -16.01
C ALA A 140 7.82 8.47 -16.66
N GLU A 141 7.39 9.74 -16.57
CA GLU A 141 8.11 10.89 -17.12
C GLU A 141 9.35 11.29 -16.30
N ILE A 142 9.40 10.87 -15.05
CA ILE A 142 10.50 11.20 -14.12
C ILE A 142 11.37 10.00 -13.78
N GLY A 143 11.31 8.95 -14.59
CA GLY A 143 12.25 7.83 -14.52
C GLY A 143 11.74 6.56 -13.88
N PHE A 144 10.44 6.45 -13.57
CA PHE A 144 9.82 5.23 -12.98
C PHE A 144 8.73 4.67 -13.89
N PRO A 145 9.05 4.20 -15.12
CA PRO A 145 8.04 3.75 -16.08
C PRO A 145 7.53 2.33 -15.84
N LEU A 146 8.20 1.53 -15.01
CA LEU A 146 7.89 0.11 -14.85
C LEU A 146 6.97 -0.13 -13.67
N ILE A 147 6.05 -1.09 -13.85
CA ILE A 147 5.26 -1.71 -12.77
C ILE A 147 5.61 -3.18 -12.69
N SER A 148 5.58 -3.76 -11.50
CA SER A 148 5.87 -5.18 -11.33
C SER A 148 4.86 -6.04 -12.09
N GLN A 149 5.37 -7.04 -12.82
CA GLN A 149 4.58 -8.10 -13.45
C GLN A 149 4.58 -9.38 -12.62
N PHE A 150 5.17 -9.32 -11.42
CA PHE A 150 5.28 -10.47 -10.54
C PHE A 150 3.90 -10.93 -10.05
N ASP A 151 3.55 -12.16 -10.36
CA ASP A 151 2.39 -12.84 -9.82
C ASP A 151 2.82 -13.81 -8.71
N VAL A 152 2.57 -13.42 -7.48
CA VAL A 152 2.89 -14.21 -6.29
C VAL A 152 2.15 -15.56 -6.25
N LEU A 153 1.05 -15.69 -6.98
CA LEU A 153 0.25 -16.93 -7.08
C LEU A 153 0.60 -17.79 -8.29
N ALA A 154 1.38 -17.27 -9.24
CA ALA A 154 1.80 -18.09 -10.36
C ALA A 154 2.62 -19.29 -9.86
N ALA A 155 2.18 -20.50 -10.21
CA ALA A 155 2.92 -21.71 -9.91
C ALA A 155 4.28 -21.66 -10.59
N SER A 156 5.33 -22.05 -9.86
CA SER A 156 6.72 -22.08 -10.36
C SER A 156 6.93 -23.04 -11.52
N ASP A 157 5.92 -23.86 -11.88
CA ASP A 157 6.06 -25.00 -12.78
C ASP A 157 5.58 -24.77 -14.22
N ASP A 158 4.84 -23.71 -14.54
CA ASP A 158 4.06 -23.73 -15.79
C ASP A 158 4.68 -23.01 -17.00
N LEU A 159 5.77 -22.23 -16.93
CA LEU A 159 6.27 -21.49 -18.11
C LEU A 159 7.79 -21.31 -18.23
N ALA A 160 8.60 -21.96 -17.41
CA ALA A 160 10.05 -21.80 -17.53
C ALA A 160 10.67 -22.81 -18.51
N THR A 161 11.21 -22.32 -19.63
CA THR A 161 12.20 -23.08 -20.39
C THR A 161 13.40 -23.42 -19.51
N LYS A 162 14.13 -24.52 -19.82
CA LYS A 162 15.31 -24.95 -19.03
C LYS A 162 16.36 -23.84 -18.82
N GLU A 163 16.43 -22.84 -19.70
CA GLU A 163 17.31 -21.69 -19.58
C GLU A 163 16.86 -20.71 -18.47
N THR A 164 15.56 -20.46 -18.34
CA THR A 164 15.00 -19.61 -17.27
C THR A 164 15.07 -20.28 -15.88
N GLN A 165 15.17 -21.59 -15.78
CA GLN A 165 15.33 -22.29 -14.49
C GLN A 165 16.75 -22.16 -13.90
N LEU A 166 17.78 -21.94 -14.74
CA LEU A 166 19.16 -21.75 -14.28
C LEU A 166 19.40 -20.34 -13.69
N GLU A 167 18.59 -19.36 -14.09
CA GLU A 167 18.67 -17.96 -13.61
C GLU A 167 17.93 -17.70 -12.29
N ARG A 168 17.16 -18.66 -11.82
CA ARG A 168 16.40 -18.56 -10.54
C ARG A 168 17.19 -19.14 -9.36
N ALA A 169 18.23 -18.45 -8.94
CA ALA A 169 18.76 -18.66 -7.59
C ALA A 169 17.69 -18.18 -6.58
N SER A 170 17.01 -19.03 -5.84
CA SER A 170 15.91 -18.73 -4.91
C SER A 170 14.48 -18.60 -5.50
N GLY A 171 14.17 -19.13 -6.68
CA GLY A 171 12.79 -19.07 -7.20
C GLY A 171 12.33 -17.71 -7.76
N TYR A 172 13.15 -16.66 -7.67
CA TYR A 172 12.89 -15.30 -8.18
C TYR A 172 13.86 -14.95 -9.30
N THR A 173 13.39 -14.24 -10.32
CA THR A 173 14.26 -13.66 -11.34
C THR A 173 15.13 -12.55 -10.74
N LEU A 174 16.22 -12.19 -11.40
CA LEU A 174 17.06 -11.08 -10.97
C LEU A 174 16.29 -9.75 -10.92
N GLU A 175 15.33 -9.54 -11.83
CA GLU A 175 14.47 -8.36 -11.83
C GLU A 175 13.53 -8.34 -10.63
N GLU A 176 12.86 -9.46 -10.33
CA GLU A 176 12.00 -9.59 -9.14
C GLU A 176 12.78 -9.34 -7.85
N GLN A 177 14.01 -9.87 -7.74
CA GLN A 177 14.89 -9.61 -6.58
C GLN A 177 15.25 -8.13 -6.44
N LYS A 178 15.60 -7.45 -7.54
CA LYS A 178 15.86 -6.01 -7.54
C LYS A 178 14.63 -5.21 -7.12
N GLN A 179 13.43 -5.58 -7.60
CA GLN A 179 12.18 -4.91 -7.23
C GLN A 179 11.88 -5.07 -5.74
N LEU A 180 12.08 -6.27 -5.18
CA LEU A 180 11.93 -6.49 -3.73
C LEU A 180 12.90 -5.62 -2.92
N ASP A 181 14.17 -5.59 -3.31
CA ASP A 181 15.22 -4.78 -2.67
C ASP A 181 14.90 -3.28 -2.76
N ALA A 182 14.51 -2.78 -3.93
CA ALA A 182 14.13 -1.39 -4.16
C ALA A 182 12.93 -0.94 -3.29
N CYS A 183 11.94 -1.80 -3.10
CA CYS A 183 10.80 -1.52 -2.22
C CYS A 183 11.22 -1.46 -0.75
N LEU A 184 12.05 -2.39 -0.27
CA LEU A 184 12.56 -2.37 1.10
C LEU A 184 13.41 -1.13 1.36
N LYS A 185 14.24 -0.73 0.38
CA LYS A 185 15.01 0.51 0.42
C LYS A 185 14.09 1.74 0.51
N TRP A 186 13.04 1.79 -0.31
CA TRP A 186 12.06 2.86 -0.28
C TRP A 186 11.36 2.95 1.08
N LEU A 187 10.84 1.83 1.60
CA LEU A 187 10.18 1.75 2.90
C LEU A 187 11.08 2.22 4.03
N ALA A 188 12.33 1.77 4.07
CA ALA A 188 13.30 2.17 5.08
C ALA A 188 13.55 3.68 5.08
N ASN A 189 13.74 4.29 3.89
CA ASN A 189 13.92 5.73 3.76
C ASN A 189 12.65 6.50 4.15
N PHE A 190 11.48 6.04 3.72
CA PHE A 190 10.20 6.63 4.07
C PHE A 190 9.97 6.62 5.58
N HIS A 191 10.19 5.50 6.24
CA HIS A 191 10.03 5.38 7.68
C HIS A 191 11.04 6.24 8.44
N ALA A 192 12.32 6.21 8.10
CA ALA A 192 13.35 7.03 8.75
C ALA A 192 13.05 8.53 8.65
N LYS A 193 12.63 8.98 7.47
CA LYS A 193 12.27 10.39 7.20
C LYS A 193 11.16 10.91 8.11
N HIS A 194 10.20 10.05 8.46
CA HIS A 194 8.99 10.46 9.15
C HIS A 194 8.93 10.04 10.63
N ILE A 195 10.02 9.52 11.22
CA ILE A 195 10.07 9.30 12.66
C ILE A 195 9.85 10.62 13.39
N HIS A 196 9.00 10.62 14.41
CA HIS A 196 8.66 11.79 15.20
C HIS A 196 8.09 12.95 14.38
N ILE A 197 7.34 12.65 13.32
CA ILE A 197 6.63 13.69 12.57
C ILE A 197 5.75 14.53 13.50
N ASP A 198 5.71 15.81 13.25
CA ASP A 198 4.87 16.74 13.99
C ASP A 198 3.38 16.34 13.93
N GLN A 199 2.72 16.33 15.10
CA GLN A 199 1.31 15.95 15.21
C GLN A 199 0.39 16.90 14.44
N GLU A 200 0.71 18.19 14.35
CA GLU A 200 -0.09 19.13 13.56
C GLU A 200 -0.02 18.81 12.07
N LYS A 201 1.16 18.41 11.59
CA LYS A 201 1.33 17.99 10.19
C LYS A 201 0.60 16.70 9.88
N SER A 202 0.63 15.72 10.79
CA SER A 202 -0.01 14.42 10.60
C SER A 202 -1.53 14.42 10.87
N ALA A 203 -2.10 15.50 11.42
CA ALA A 203 -3.52 15.56 11.80
C ALA A 203 -4.51 15.38 10.64
N SER A 204 -4.07 15.60 9.39
CA SER A 204 -4.87 15.38 8.18
C SER A 204 -4.78 13.95 7.63
N LEU A 205 -3.95 13.10 8.23
CA LEU A 205 -3.73 11.71 7.87
C LEU A 205 -4.51 10.78 8.81
N TRP A 206 -4.42 9.45 8.59
CA TRP A 206 -4.98 8.51 9.55
C TRP A 206 -4.22 8.61 10.89
N GLU A 207 -4.97 8.67 11.99
CA GLU A 207 -4.39 8.60 13.35
C GLU A 207 -3.57 7.31 13.51
N ILE A 208 -4.12 6.20 13.03
CA ILE A 208 -3.41 4.93 12.89
C ILE A 208 -3.47 4.52 11.41
N GLY A 209 -2.31 4.57 10.77
CA GLY A 209 -2.16 4.14 9.39
C GLY A 209 -2.41 2.64 9.23
N THR A 210 -2.93 2.24 8.13
CA THR A 210 -3.24 0.93 7.57
C THR A 210 -4.74 0.73 7.31
N TYR A 211 -5.05 0.04 6.21
CA TYR A 211 -6.43 -0.23 5.82
C TYR A 211 -7.12 -1.31 6.69
N TRP A 212 -6.37 -2.01 7.54
CA TRP A 212 -6.87 -3.10 8.39
C TRP A 212 -6.88 -2.80 9.89
N HIS A 213 -6.66 -1.53 10.28
CA HIS A 213 -6.66 -1.12 11.68
C HIS A 213 -7.93 -1.60 12.42
N LEU A 214 -7.77 -2.11 13.64
CA LEU A 214 -8.81 -2.79 14.42
C LEU A 214 -10.08 -1.95 14.55
N ASP A 215 -9.97 -0.70 14.95
CA ASP A 215 -11.12 0.19 15.19
C ASP A 215 -11.89 0.55 13.92
N THR A 216 -11.21 0.47 12.75
CA THR A 216 -11.84 0.77 11.46
C THR A 216 -12.46 -0.46 10.78
N ARG A 217 -12.29 -1.65 11.37
CA ARG A 217 -12.71 -2.95 10.83
C ARG A 217 -13.53 -3.81 11.81
N PRO A 218 -14.56 -3.25 12.45
CA PRO A 218 -15.36 -4.00 13.41
C PRO A 218 -16.15 -5.16 12.78
N ASP A 219 -16.57 -5.04 11.52
CA ASP A 219 -17.33 -6.10 10.85
C ASP A 219 -16.43 -7.33 10.63
N GLU A 220 -15.20 -7.12 10.16
CA GLU A 220 -14.19 -8.16 9.99
C GLU A 220 -13.76 -8.76 11.34
N PHE A 221 -13.60 -7.92 12.35
CA PHE A 221 -13.31 -8.40 13.71
C PHE A 221 -14.45 -9.26 14.29
N ASN A 222 -15.70 -8.85 14.11
CA ASN A 222 -16.85 -9.63 14.57
C ASN A 222 -16.96 -10.98 13.84
N ALA A 223 -16.66 -11.01 12.54
CA ALA A 223 -16.67 -12.22 11.71
C ALA A 223 -15.50 -13.18 11.99
N LEU A 224 -14.46 -12.75 12.69
CA LEU A 224 -13.28 -13.56 13.00
C LEU A 224 -13.67 -14.78 13.85
N ALA A 225 -13.47 -15.97 13.31
CA ALA A 225 -13.76 -17.26 13.97
C ALA A 225 -12.58 -17.78 14.82
N ASP A 226 -11.35 -17.32 14.57
CA ASP A 226 -10.14 -17.68 15.33
C ASP A 226 -10.21 -17.04 16.73
N LEU A 227 -10.72 -17.78 17.71
CA LEU A 227 -10.93 -17.27 19.07
C LEU A 227 -9.61 -16.91 19.79
N PRO A 228 -8.53 -17.70 19.75
CA PRO A 228 -7.25 -17.31 20.35
C PRO A 228 -6.76 -15.98 19.81
N LEU A 229 -6.70 -15.80 18.50
CA LEU A 229 -6.29 -14.55 17.87
C LEU A 229 -7.24 -13.39 18.18
N LYS A 230 -8.55 -13.65 18.19
CA LYS A 230 -9.57 -12.65 18.55
C LYS A 230 -9.41 -12.14 19.97
N ASN A 231 -9.10 -13.01 20.91
CA ASN A 231 -8.88 -12.66 22.32
C ASN A 231 -7.62 -11.79 22.51
N GLN A 232 -6.59 -11.98 21.68
CA GLN A 232 -5.36 -11.18 21.74
C GLN A 232 -5.41 -9.90 20.89
N ALA A 233 -6.45 -9.68 20.10
CA ALA A 233 -6.52 -8.58 19.14
C ALA A 233 -6.27 -7.19 19.75
N GLN A 234 -6.87 -6.90 20.91
CA GLN A 234 -6.69 -5.62 21.62
C GLN A 234 -5.28 -5.47 22.19
N HIS A 235 -4.66 -6.57 22.58
CA HIS A 235 -3.30 -6.58 23.10
C HIS A 235 -2.29 -6.34 21.95
N ILE A 236 -2.46 -7.03 20.84
CA ILE A 236 -1.68 -6.85 19.60
C ILE A 236 -1.77 -5.38 19.13
N ASP A 237 -2.99 -4.84 19.05
CA ASP A 237 -3.21 -3.45 18.64
C ASP A 237 -2.48 -2.46 19.56
N ARG A 238 -2.58 -2.66 20.87
CA ARG A 238 -1.91 -1.81 21.86
C ARG A 238 -0.39 -1.87 21.72
N LEU A 239 0.24 -3.04 21.55
CA LEU A 239 1.67 -3.18 21.34
C LEU A 239 2.15 -2.41 20.11
N LEU A 240 1.40 -2.45 19.02
CA LEU A 240 1.72 -1.73 17.78
C LEU A 240 1.53 -0.22 17.92
N ARG A 241 0.55 0.24 18.71
CA ARG A 241 0.30 1.67 18.96
C ARG A 241 1.31 2.27 19.92
N GLU A 242 1.76 1.50 20.92
CA GLU A 242 2.72 1.92 21.93
C GLU A 242 4.18 1.64 21.49
N CYS A 243 4.39 1.11 20.28
CA CYS A 243 5.71 0.85 19.73
C CYS A 243 6.56 2.14 19.76
N PRO A 244 7.78 2.12 20.35
CA PRO A 244 8.66 3.28 20.33
C PRO A 244 9.00 3.73 18.91
N TYR A 245 9.34 5.01 18.79
CA TYR A 245 9.67 5.64 17.50
C TYR A 245 8.57 5.54 16.45
N PRO A 246 7.34 6.05 16.73
CA PRO A 246 6.28 6.06 15.75
C PRO A 246 6.70 6.85 14.50
N THR A 247 6.31 6.35 13.34
CA THR A 247 6.58 6.97 12.05
C THR A 247 5.31 7.05 11.22
N LEU A 248 5.37 7.67 10.03
CA LEU A 248 4.33 7.44 9.04
C LEU A 248 4.52 6.05 8.41
N VAL A 249 3.42 5.33 8.29
CA VAL A 249 3.33 4.12 7.46
C VAL A 249 2.53 4.43 6.20
N HIS A 250 2.89 3.84 5.07
CA HIS A 250 2.13 3.94 3.81
C HIS A 250 0.70 3.38 3.99
N GLY A 251 0.60 2.34 4.80
CA GLY A 251 -0.67 1.73 5.19
C GLY A 251 -1.31 0.79 4.16
N ASP A 252 -0.80 0.75 2.92
CA ASP A 252 -1.12 -0.22 1.87
C ASP A 252 0.14 -0.53 1.02
N ALA A 253 1.28 -0.78 1.68
CA ALA A 253 2.57 -1.03 1.06
C ALA A 253 2.65 -2.41 0.38
N LYS A 254 1.79 -2.67 -0.59
CA LYS A 254 1.84 -3.88 -1.43
C LYS A 254 2.65 -3.61 -2.69
N LEU A 255 3.26 -4.65 -3.26
CA LEU A 255 4.11 -4.55 -4.46
C LEU A 255 3.44 -3.78 -5.62
N ALA A 256 2.11 -3.95 -5.79
CA ALA A 256 1.34 -3.26 -6.83
C ALA A 256 1.25 -1.73 -6.66
N ASN A 257 1.64 -1.18 -5.50
CA ASN A 257 1.65 0.26 -5.23
C ASN A 257 3.06 0.87 -5.42
N PHE A 258 3.97 0.15 -6.09
CA PHE A 258 5.30 0.65 -6.44
C PHE A 258 5.51 0.68 -7.95
N CYS A 259 6.15 1.76 -8.41
CA CYS A 259 6.69 1.91 -9.76
C CYS A 259 8.21 1.86 -9.69
N PHE A 260 8.86 1.40 -10.76
CA PHE A 260 10.31 1.16 -10.78
C PHE A 260 11.01 1.91 -11.91
N ASP A 261 12.27 2.26 -11.69
CA ASP A 261 13.14 2.74 -12.76
C ASP A 261 13.42 1.62 -13.79
N SER A 262 14.02 2.00 -14.92
CA SER A 262 14.29 1.06 -16.03
C SER A 262 15.18 -0.12 -15.65
N GLU A 263 15.97 0.00 -14.59
CA GLU A 263 16.88 -1.02 -14.07
C GLU A 263 16.32 -1.78 -12.89
N SER A 264 15.10 -1.43 -12.44
CA SER A 264 14.43 -1.96 -11.25
C SER A 264 15.25 -1.81 -9.95
N GLN A 265 16.12 -0.79 -9.86
CA GLN A 265 17.01 -0.55 -8.72
C GLN A 265 16.46 0.47 -7.73
N ASN A 266 15.50 1.29 -8.16
CA ASN A 266 14.83 2.26 -7.34
C ASN A 266 13.32 2.15 -7.53
N ALA A 267 12.60 2.43 -6.45
CA ALA A 267 11.14 2.40 -6.42
C ALA A 267 10.58 3.77 -6.08
N ALA A 268 9.39 4.07 -6.58
CA ALA A 268 8.54 5.18 -6.19
C ALA A 268 7.17 4.64 -5.78
N ALA A 269 6.58 5.16 -4.69
CA ALA A 269 5.29 4.66 -4.19
C ALA A 269 4.12 5.54 -4.61
N VAL A 270 2.94 4.91 -4.74
CA VAL A 270 1.65 5.54 -5.08
C VAL A 270 0.53 5.00 -4.19
N ASP A 271 -0.65 5.63 -4.23
CA ASP A 271 -1.87 5.19 -3.52
C ASP A 271 -1.80 5.34 -1.98
N PHE A 272 -1.67 6.58 -1.52
CA PHE A 272 -1.53 6.96 -0.11
C PHE A 272 -2.86 7.08 0.65
N GLN A 273 -3.88 6.30 0.29
CA GLN A 273 -5.22 6.33 0.91
C GLN A 273 -5.22 5.97 2.40
N TYR A 274 -4.19 5.27 2.88
CA TYR A 274 -4.13 4.75 4.24
C TYR A 274 -2.88 5.19 4.99
N VAL A 275 -2.21 6.24 4.49
CA VAL A 275 -1.04 6.82 5.16
C VAL A 275 -1.44 7.43 6.51
N GLY A 276 -0.64 7.15 7.54
CA GLY A 276 -0.87 7.65 8.89
C GLY A 276 0.20 7.20 9.85
N LEU A 277 0.04 7.52 11.14
CA LEU A 277 1.00 7.12 12.16
C LEU A 277 0.95 5.62 12.43
N GLY A 278 2.10 5.03 12.77
CA GLY A 278 2.18 3.62 13.14
C GLY A 278 3.57 3.11 13.40
N CYS A 279 3.65 1.82 13.72
CA CYS A 279 4.88 1.05 13.73
C CYS A 279 5.27 0.69 12.29
N ALA A 280 6.49 1.00 11.88
CA ALA A 280 7.03 0.72 10.54
C ALA A 280 6.84 -0.74 10.08
N MET A 281 6.86 -1.67 11.02
CA MET A 281 6.73 -3.10 10.72
C MET A 281 5.37 -3.49 10.16
N LYS A 282 4.35 -2.64 10.28
CA LYS A 282 3.06 -2.86 9.59
C LYS A 282 3.25 -2.86 8.06
N ASP A 283 3.99 -1.90 7.53
CA ASP A 283 4.26 -1.86 6.09
C ASP A 283 5.18 -3.00 5.64
N VAL A 284 6.22 -3.33 6.41
CA VAL A 284 7.15 -4.42 6.08
C VAL A 284 6.43 -5.77 6.07
N ALA A 285 5.56 -6.04 7.04
CA ALA A 285 4.76 -7.27 7.10
C ALA A 285 3.77 -7.35 5.93
N LEU A 286 3.07 -6.26 5.62
CA LEU A 286 2.17 -6.21 4.46
C LEU A 286 2.93 -6.40 3.16
N PHE A 287 4.07 -5.71 3.00
CA PHE A 287 4.90 -5.82 1.81
C PHE A 287 5.32 -7.26 1.57
N MET A 288 5.95 -7.90 2.57
CA MET A 288 6.38 -9.30 2.46
C MET A 288 5.19 -10.23 2.15
N SER A 289 4.05 -10.04 2.80
CA SER A 289 2.84 -10.85 2.56
C SER A 289 2.25 -10.70 1.15
N SER A 290 2.62 -9.66 0.40
CA SER A 290 2.14 -9.38 -0.96
C SER A 290 3.16 -9.59 -2.05
N ALA A 291 4.44 -9.68 -1.69
CA ALA A 291 5.57 -9.68 -2.61
C ALA A 291 6.39 -11.00 -2.54
N VAL A 292 6.11 -11.86 -1.54
CA VAL A 292 6.80 -13.14 -1.36
C VAL A 292 5.79 -14.27 -1.47
N ARG A 293 6.16 -15.33 -2.20
CA ARG A 293 5.32 -16.52 -2.30
C ARG A 293 5.17 -17.19 -0.94
N PRO A 294 4.01 -17.74 -0.60
CA PRO A 294 3.76 -18.35 0.71
C PRO A 294 4.82 -19.40 1.13
N GLN A 295 5.27 -20.23 0.19
CA GLN A 295 6.26 -21.27 0.47
C GLN A 295 7.68 -20.74 0.72
N ASP A 296 7.99 -19.54 0.26
CA ASP A 296 9.32 -18.93 0.34
C ASP A 296 9.45 -17.97 1.55
N CYS A 297 8.32 -17.64 2.21
CA CYS A 297 8.29 -16.70 3.31
C CYS A 297 9.25 -17.09 4.45
N ALA A 298 9.25 -18.36 4.85
CA ALA A 298 10.11 -18.83 5.96
C ALA A 298 11.60 -18.73 5.64
N GLU A 299 11.98 -18.94 4.39
CA GLU A 299 13.38 -18.87 3.93
C GLU A 299 13.84 -17.41 3.77
N LEU A 300 12.98 -16.55 3.23
CA LEU A 300 13.34 -15.17 2.90
C LEU A 300 13.14 -14.16 4.04
N GLU A 301 12.40 -14.51 5.09
CA GLU A 301 12.07 -13.62 6.22
C GLU A 301 13.30 -12.92 6.79
N SER A 302 14.29 -13.69 7.24
CA SER A 302 15.50 -13.13 7.86
C SER A 302 16.24 -12.22 6.90
N GLN A 303 16.45 -12.65 5.66
CA GLN A 303 17.15 -11.88 4.65
C GLN A 303 16.43 -10.55 4.34
N MET A 304 15.11 -10.57 4.23
CA MET A 304 14.33 -9.35 3.95
C MET A 304 14.37 -8.37 5.12
N LEU A 305 14.26 -8.87 6.36
CA LEU A 305 14.38 -8.03 7.55
C LEU A 305 15.79 -7.43 7.67
N GLU A 306 16.84 -8.22 7.48
CA GLU A 306 18.22 -7.72 7.48
C GLU A 306 18.44 -6.67 6.38
N THR A 307 17.90 -6.89 5.19
CA THR A 307 17.96 -5.93 4.08
C THR A 307 17.25 -4.62 4.44
N TYR A 308 16.04 -4.70 5.00
CA TYR A 308 15.30 -3.52 5.44
C TYR A 308 16.08 -2.74 6.52
N PHE A 309 16.57 -3.41 7.58
CA PHE A 309 17.27 -2.75 8.66
C PHE A 309 18.61 -2.17 8.23
N ARG A 310 19.33 -2.80 7.33
CA ARG A 310 20.55 -2.23 6.72
C ARG A 310 20.24 -0.92 5.97
N TYR A 311 19.14 -0.85 5.21
CA TYR A 311 18.72 0.40 4.57
C TYR A 311 18.21 1.42 5.58
N LEU A 312 17.59 0.98 6.67
CA LEU A 312 17.13 1.87 7.75
C LEU A 312 18.31 2.55 8.45
N GLU A 313 19.40 1.84 8.71
CA GLU A 313 20.63 2.40 9.30
C GLU A 313 21.21 3.52 8.43
N ASP A 314 21.33 3.29 7.11
CA ASP A 314 21.76 4.33 6.15
C ASP A 314 20.78 5.52 6.11
N ALA A 315 19.48 5.24 6.08
CA ALA A 315 18.45 6.25 6.04
C ALA A 315 18.41 7.10 7.33
N LEU A 316 18.56 6.50 8.50
CA LEU A 316 18.65 7.22 9.78
C LEU A 316 19.86 8.14 9.82
N THR A 317 21.01 7.67 9.35
CA THR A 317 22.22 8.51 9.24
C THR A 317 21.94 9.77 8.40
N TYR A 318 21.11 9.68 7.39
CA TYR A 318 20.77 10.79 6.52
C TYR A 318 19.67 11.71 7.08
N TYR A 319 18.53 11.13 7.52
CA TYR A 319 17.35 11.91 7.93
C TYR A 319 17.33 12.26 9.41
N GLN A 320 17.85 11.38 10.28
CA GLN A 320 17.71 11.44 11.74
C GLN A 320 19.01 11.06 12.46
N PRO A 321 20.15 11.74 12.16
CA PRO A 321 21.47 11.34 12.66
C PRO A 321 21.60 11.38 14.19
N GLN A 322 20.61 11.95 14.89
CA GLN A 322 20.57 12.01 16.37
C GLN A 322 19.94 10.77 17.00
N LEU A 323 19.29 9.90 16.21
CA LEU A 323 18.64 8.70 16.71
C LEU A 323 19.59 7.49 16.65
N SER A 324 19.47 6.60 17.63
CA SER A 324 20.24 5.34 17.67
C SER A 324 19.57 4.29 16.80
N PHE A 325 20.29 3.78 15.81
CA PHE A 325 19.84 2.65 15.00
C PHE A 325 19.56 1.41 15.86
N ASP A 326 20.48 1.05 16.78
CA ASP A 326 20.36 -0.14 17.61
C ASP A 326 19.09 -0.12 18.47
N GLU A 327 18.73 1.07 19.00
CA GLU A 327 17.50 1.22 19.80
C GLU A 327 16.24 1.07 18.95
N ILE A 328 16.24 1.62 17.74
CA ILE A 328 15.12 1.53 16.82
C ILE A 328 14.95 0.11 16.29
N GLU A 329 16.05 -0.55 15.91
CA GLU A 329 16.01 -1.94 15.47
C GLU A 329 15.51 -2.86 16.58
N ALA A 330 16.03 -2.70 17.81
CA ALA A 330 15.58 -3.48 18.97
C ALA A 330 14.09 -3.30 19.26
N ALA A 331 13.56 -2.08 19.07
CA ALA A 331 12.14 -1.79 19.24
C ALA A 331 11.26 -2.33 18.08
N TRP A 332 11.71 -2.18 16.84
CA TRP A 332 10.89 -2.47 15.66
C TRP A 332 10.96 -3.94 15.22
N ARG A 333 12.13 -4.58 15.26
CA ARG A 333 12.28 -5.94 14.71
C ARG A 333 11.30 -6.96 15.32
N PRO A 334 11.04 -7.00 16.63
CA PRO A 334 10.03 -7.90 17.21
C PRO A 334 8.61 -7.58 16.75
N MET A 335 8.32 -6.32 16.43
CA MET A 335 7.00 -5.87 16.01
C MET A 335 6.61 -6.37 14.61
N PHE A 336 7.55 -6.86 13.82
CA PHE A 336 7.24 -7.50 12.53
C PHE A 336 6.26 -8.67 12.70
N TYR A 337 6.50 -9.53 13.65
CA TYR A 337 5.65 -10.69 13.92
C TYR A 337 4.29 -10.25 14.47
N VAL A 338 4.28 -9.28 15.37
CA VAL A 338 3.06 -8.70 15.95
C VAL A 338 2.21 -8.02 14.87
N ALA A 339 2.84 -7.27 13.96
CA ALA A 339 2.17 -6.62 12.84
C ALA A 339 1.60 -7.63 11.84
N TRP A 340 2.31 -8.74 11.61
CA TRP A 340 1.79 -9.81 10.75
C TRP A 340 0.58 -10.51 11.39
N ALA A 341 0.63 -10.78 12.70
CA ALA A 341 -0.51 -11.35 13.41
C ALA A 341 -1.74 -10.42 13.40
N ASP A 342 -1.55 -9.09 13.52
CA ASP A 342 -2.60 -8.11 13.34
C ASP A 342 -3.20 -8.15 11.92
N PHE A 343 -2.36 -8.26 10.90
CA PHE A 343 -2.81 -8.41 9.52
C PHE A 343 -3.58 -9.72 9.31
N GLN A 344 -3.12 -10.85 9.90
CA GLN A 344 -3.84 -12.13 9.83
C GLN A 344 -5.21 -12.06 10.52
N ARG A 345 -5.34 -11.35 11.63
CA ARG A 345 -6.62 -11.05 12.28
C ARG A 345 -7.63 -10.46 11.29
N PHE A 346 -7.18 -9.48 10.52
CA PHE A 346 -8.01 -8.84 9.50
C PHE A 346 -8.34 -9.80 8.36
N VAL A 347 -7.35 -10.47 7.79
CA VAL A 347 -7.52 -11.37 6.62
C VAL A 347 -8.50 -12.50 6.96
N LYS A 348 -8.34 -13.16 8.12
CA LYS A 348 -9.22 -14.25 8.58
C LYS A 348 -10.67 -13.80 8.80
N GLY A 349 -10.88 -12.56 9.26
CA GLY A 349 -12.22 -12.00 9.42
C GLY A 349 -12.83 -11.54 8.09
N TRP A 350 -12.01 -11.04 7.17
CA TRP A 350 -12.45 -10.51 5.89
C TRP A 350 -12.72 -11.60 4.85
N SER A 351 -11.84 -12.57 4.74
CA SER A 351 -11.88 -13.64 3.74
C SER A 351 -11.18 -14.90 4.28
N PRO A 352 -11.89 -15.76 5.02
CA PRO A 352 -11.29 -16.92 5.71
C PRO A 352 -10.58 -17.93 4.79
N GLU A 353 -10.89 -17.92 3.50
CA GLU A 353 -10.26 -18.78 2.48
C GLU A 353 -9.19 -18.05 1.66
N HIS A 354 -8.74 -16.88 2.13
CA HIS A 354 -7.75 -16.10 1.40
C HIS A 354 -6.40 -16.83 1.37
N TRP A 355 -5.71 -16.81 0.22
CA TRP A 355 -4.41 -17.49 0.03
C TRP A 355 -3.29 -17.01 0.98
N LYS A 356 -3.41 -15.81 1.54
CA LYS A 356 -2.50 -15.29 2.58
C LYS A 356 -2.66 -16.00 3.94
N ILE A 357 -3.65 -16.87 4.08
CA ILE A 357 -3.79 -17.80 5.21
C ILE A 357 -3.13 -19.11 4.80
N ASN A 358 -1.91 -19.35 5.25
CA ASN A 358 -1.07 -20.46 4.85
C ASN A 358 -0.25 -20.99 6.05
N PRO A 359 0.43 -22.12 5.96
CA PRO A 359 1.14 -22.73 7.09
C PRO A 359 2.15 -21.79 7.77
N TYR A 360 2.88 -20.97 7.01
CA TYR A 360 3.84 -20.02 7.57
C TYR A 360 3.12 -18.95 8.43
N THR A 361 2.07 -18.32 7.88
CA THR A 361 1.35 -17.26 8.57
C THR A 361 0.56 -17.78 9.78
N GLU A 362 0.05 -19.02 9.71
CA GLU A 362 -0.59 -19.69 10.84
C GLU A 362 0.41 -19.96 11.98
N GLN A 363 1.57 -20.51 11.64
CA GLN A 363 2.61 -20.81 12.63
C GLN A 363 3.14 -19.51 13.30
N LEU A 364 3.41 -18.48 12.51
CA LEU A 364 3.84 -17.18 13.01
C LEU A 364 2.79 -16.59 13.96
N THR A 365 1.52 -16.58 13.56
CA THR A 365 0.41 -16.05 14.37
C THR A 365 0.26 -16.83 15.67
N GLN A 366 0.32 -18.15 15.62
CA GLN A 366 0.25 -19.00 16.80
C GLN A 366 1.40 -18.72 17.78
N THR A 367 2.62 -18.56 17.26
CA THR A 367 3.81 -18.22 18.08
C THR A 367 3.61 -16.88 18.80
N VAL A 368 3.08 -15.87 18.12
CA VAL A 368 2.78 -14.56 18.75
C VAL A 368 1.74 -14.71 19.86
N ILE A 369 0.65 -15.46 19.61
CA ILE A 369 -0.40 -15.69 20.62
C ILE A 369 0.21 -16.36 21.86
N GLU A 370 0.99 -17.43 21.70
CA GLU A 370 1.64 -18.16 22.81
C GLU A 370 2.60 -17.26 23.61
N GLN A 371 3.36 -16.40 22.95
CA GLN A 371 4.24 -15.43 23.62
C GLN A 371 3.44 -14.41 24.42
N LEU A 372 2.31 -13.91 23.90
CA LEU A 372 1.47 -12.95 24.58
C LEU A 372 0.73 -13.57 25.79
N GLU A 373 0.39 -14.85 25.74
CA GLU A 373 -0.24 -15.59 26.85
C GLU A 373 0.76 -15.88 27.98
N ASN A 374 2.02 -16.11 27.67
CA ASN A 374 3.06 -16.49 28.65
C ASN A 374 3.72 -15.32 29.37
N SER A 375 3.17 -14.15 29.44
CA SER A 375 3.63 -12.98 30.24
C SER A 375 5.13 -12.61 30.19
N GLU A 376 6.02 -13.53 29.80
CA GLU A 376 7.47 -13.35 29.70
C GLU A 376 7.85 -12.39 28.57
N TYR A 377 7.09 -12.39 27.48
CA TYR A 377 7.30 -11.50 26.34
C TYR A 377 7.05 -10.03 26.74
N ILE A 378 6.01 -9.79 27.53
CA ILE A 378 5.66 -8.45 28.03
C ILE A 378 6.75 -7.94 28.96
N ALA A 379 7.29 -8.80 29.83
CA ALA A 379 8.34 -8.43 30.76
C ALA A 379 9.66 -8.08 30.06
N SER A 380 10.05 -8.78 29.01
CA SER A 380 11.26 -8.48 28.23
C SER A 380 11.11 -7.19 27.42
N TYR A 381 9.93 -6.92 26.85
CA TYR A 381 9.64 -5.69 26.09
C TYR A 381 9.55 -4.45 26.99
N LEU A 382 8.98 -4.59 28.21
CA LEU A 382 8.87 -3.50 29.18
C LEU A 382 10.18 -3.24 29.97
N GLN A 383 11.09 -4.22 30.04
CA GLN A 383 12.42 -4.04 30.65
C GLN A 383 13.41 -3.31 29.75
N THR A 384 13.11 -3.15 28.46
CA THR A 384 13.89 -2.32 27.52
C THR A 384 13.44 -0.86 27.48
N LYS A 385 12.44 -0.47 28.28
CA LYS A 385 12.07 0.91 28.59
C LYS A 385 12.77 1.38 29.86
#